data_6ae3f6cb519e5e7ad11692a561f6d868
#
_entry.id   6ae3f6cb519e5e7ad11692a561f6d868
#
_cell.length_a   1.000
_cell.length_b   1.000
_cell.length_c   1.000
_cell.angle_alpha   90.00
_cell.angle_beta   90.00
_cell.angle_gamma   90.00
#
_symmetry.space_group_name_H-M   'P 1'
#
loop_
_entity.id
_entity.type
_entity.pdbx_description
1 polymer ?
#
loop_
_entity_poly.entity_id
_entity_poly.type
_entity_poly.pdbx_seq_one_letter_code
_entity_poly.pdbx_strand_id
1 'polypeptide(L)'
;LLHPLIKERMIEECSQYKNNQTILLVIPLLFEAKFEDICTEIWLVKCPKEIQKNRLITRDKISEKEAYELINFQLSFEEKRKFSDIILDNSDDQNKWINTIKELL
;
A
#
# COMPACT_ATOMS: atom_id res chain seq x y z
N LEU A 1 16.14 -10.42 -1.73
CA LEU A 1 17.05 -10.43 -2.85
C LEU A 1 16.39 -10.03 -4.17
N LEU A 2 15.08 -10.27 -4.29
CA LEU A 2 14.32 -9.78 -5.44
C LEU A 2 14.00 -8.27 -5.31
N HIS A 3 13.96 -7.75 -4.09
CA HIS A 3 13.58 -6.36 -3.84
C HIS A 3 14.46 -5.32 -4.54
N PRO A 4 15.80 -5.43 -4.54
CA PRO A 4 16.64 -4.46 -5.23
C PRO A 4 16.40 -4.44 -6.75
N LEU A 5 16.18 -5.61 -7.36
CA LEU A 5 15.89 -5.72 -8.79
C LEU A 5 14.54 -5.12 -9.14
N ILE A 6 13.53 -5.36 -8.32
CA ILE A 6 12.20 -4.78 -8.49
C ILE A 6 12.26 -3.27 -8.38
N LYS A 7 12.99 -2.75 -7.40
CA LYS A 7 13.16 -1.32 -7.19
C LYS A 7 13.85 -0.65 -8.38
N GLU A 8 14.91 -1.25 -8.89
CA GLU A 8 15.61 -0.75 -10.08
C GLU A 8 14.68 -0.70 -11.29
N ARG A 9 13.87 -1.73 -11.47
CA ARG A 9 12.90 -1.79 -12.56
C ARG A 9 11.84 -0.70 -12.43
N MET A 10 11.36 -0.43 -11.23
CA MET A 10 10.40 0.64 -10.97
C MET A 10 10.98 2.01 -11.31
N ILE A 11 12.21 2.27 -10.90
CA ILE A 11 12.90 3.53 -11.19
C ILE A 11 13.08 3.69 -12.70
N GLU A 12 13.48 2.63 -13.39
CA GLU A 12 13.65 2.62 -14.82
C GLU A 12 12.35 2.92 -15.55
N GLU A 13 11.26 2.27 -15.15
CA GLU A 13 9.94 2.52 -15.72
C GLU A 13 9.47 3.95 -15.49
N CYS A 14 9.69 4.48 -14.28
CA CYS A 14 9.30 5.85 -13.95
C CYS A 14 10.10 6.89 -14.76
N SER A 15 11.35 6.60 -15.09
CA SER A 15 12.21 7.52 -15.84
C SER A 15 11.74 7.78 -17.27
N GLN A 16 10.86 6.93 -17.79
CA GLN A 16 10.31 7.07 -19.13
C GLN A 16 9.22 8.14 -19.22
N TYR A 17 8.75 8.64 -18.09
CA TYR A 17 7.66 9.60 -18.03
C TYR A 17 8.16 11.01 -17.78
N LYS A 18 7.38 12.01 -18.25
CA LYS A 18 7.74 13.42 -18.10
C LYS A 18 7.57 13.87 -16.65
N ASN A 19 8.35 14.88 -16.24
CA ASN A 19 8.32 15.39 -14.87
C ASN A 19 6.96 15.95 -14.42
N ASN A 20 6.11 16.38 -15.38
CA ASN A 20 4.79 16.92 -15.06
C ASN A 20 3.69 15.87 -15.00
N GLN A 21 4.02 14.59 -15.12
CA GLN A 21 3.06 13.49 -15.05
C GLN A 21 3.03 12.90 -13.65
N THR A 22 1.82 12.52 -13.22
CA THR A 22 1.64 11.81 -11.95
C THR A 22 1.74 10.31 -12.19
N ILE A 23 2.60 9.64 -11.44
CA ILE A 23 2.79 8.19 -11.52
C ILE A 23 2.32 7.58 -10.21
N LEU A 24 1.39 6.62 -10.29
CA LEU A 24 0.89 5.89 -9.13
C LEU A 24 1.61 4.56 -9.02
N LEU A 25 2.30 4.36 -7.90
CA LEU A 25 2.98 3.10 -7.58
C LEU A 25 2.17 2.38 -6.50
N VAL A 26 1.67 1.19 -6.82
CA VAL A 26 0.94 0.36 -5.84
C VAL A 26 1.91 -0.67 -5.27
N ILE A 27 2.35 -0.44 -4.04
CA ILE A 27 3.39 -1.25 -3.40
C ILE A 27 2.87 -1.81 -2.07
N PRO A 28 2.50 -3.09 -2.02
CA PRO A 28 1.95 -3.69 -0.79
C PRO A 28 2.89 -3.67 0.41
N LEU A 29 4.18 -3.86 0.19
CA LEU A 29 5.20 -3.89 1.24
C LEU A 29 6.20 -2.74 1.09
N LEU A 30 5.68 -1.53 0.90
CA LEU A 30 6.49 -0.35 0.60
C LEU A 30 7.57 -0.10 1.67
N PHE A 31 7.17 -0.03 2.94
CA PHE A 31 8.10 0.26 4.04
C PHE A 31 8.98 -0.95 4.37
N GLU A 32 8.41 -2.16 4.36
CA GLU A 32 9.14 -3.39 4.67
C GLU A 32 10.27 -3.62 3.66
N ALA A 33 10.04 -3.27 2.39
CA ALA A 33 11.01 -3.41 1.31
C ALA A 33 11.85 -2.16 1.06
N LYS A 34 11.64 -1.10 1.85
CA LYS A 34 12.38 0.16 1.78
C LYS A 34 12.26 0.86 0.43
N PHE A 35 11.03 0.98 -0.06
CA PHE A 35 10.73 1.69 -1.31
C PHE A 35 10.35 3.15 -1.10
N GLU A 36 10.31 3.65 0.14
CA GLU A 36 9.86 5.01 0.44
C GLU A 36 10.72 6.09 -0.22
N ASP A 37 11.97 5.82 -0.51
CA ASP A 37 12.89 6.78 -1.11
C ASP A 37 12.60 7.08 -2.60
N ILE A 38 11.84 6.23 -3.28
CA ILE A 38 11.46 6.47 -4.67
C ILE A 38 10.13 7.19 -4.80
N CYS A 39 9.46 7.47 -3.68
CA CYS A 39 8.14 8.11 -3.66
C CYS A 39 8.28 9.57 -3.24
N THR A 40 7.57 10.48 -3.93
CA THR A 40 7.49 11.87 -3.51
C THR A 40 6.39 12.08 -2.48
N GLU A 41 5.38 11.22 -2.51
CA GLU A 41 4.26 11.26 -1.58
C GLU A 41 3.79 9.83 -1.32
N ILE A 42 3.48 9.51 -0.08
CA ILE A 42 3.05 8.18 0.34
C ILE A 42 1.63 8.24 0.89
N TRP A 43 0.73 7.47 0.29
CA TRP A 43 -0.65 7.34 0.72
C TRP A 43 -0.85 5.97 1.36
N LEU A 44 -1.30 5.96 2.60
CA LEU A 44 -1.53 4.72 3.34
C LEU A 44 -3.01 4.39 3.39
N VAL A 45 -3.36 3.17 3.00
CA VAL A 45 -4.74 2.69 3.06
C VAL A 45 -4.99 2.08 4.43
N LYS A 46 -5.96 2.63 5.15
CA LYS A 46 -6.37 2.18 6.47
C LYS A 46 -7.49 1.15 6.36
N CYS A 47 -7.34 0.03 7.06
CA CYS A 47 -8.37 -0.99 7.15
C CYS A 47 -8.21 -1.75 8.47
N PRO A 48 -9.27 -1.93 9.27
CA PRO A 48 -9.20 -2.73 10.50
C PRO A 48 -8.72 -4.16 10.22
N LYS A 49 -7.97 -4.74 11.15
CA LYS A 49 -7.43 -6.09 10.99
C LYS A 49 -8.51 -7.14 10.72
N GLU A 50 -9.66 -7.01 11.36
CA GLU A 50 -10.79 -7.94 11.14
C GLU A 50 -11.26 -7.93 9.69
N ILE A 51 -11.38 -6.76 9.10
CA ILE A 51 -11.79 -6.62 7.70
C ILE A 51 -10.70 -7.15 6.77
N GLN A 52 -9.45 -6.83 7.05
CA GLN A 52 -8.31 -7.36 6.29
C GLN A 52 -8.29 -8.88 6.31
N LYS A 53 -8.47 -9.47 7.50
CA LYS A 53 -8.53 -10.92 7.68
C LYS A 53 -9.62 -11.53 6.81
N ASN A 54 -10.83 -10.99 6.89
CA ASN A 54 -11.97 -11.53 6.15
C ASN A 54 -11.76 -11.44 4.64
N ARG A 55 -11.19 -10.34 4.17
CA ARG A 55 -10.87 -10.16 2.75
C ARG A 55 -9.81 -11.14 2.27
N LEU A 56 -8.78 -11.39 3.08
CA LEU A 56 -7.74 -12.36 2.77
C LEU A 56 -8.29 -13.79 2.70
N ILE A 57 -9.10 -14.17 3.68
CA ILE A 57 -9.72 -15.50 3.72
C ILE A 57 -10.56 -15.73 2.45
N THR A 58 -11.37 -14.76 2.08
CA THR A 58 -12.24 -14.85 0.92
C THR A 58 -11.46 -14.86 -0.40
N ARG A 59 -10.48 -13.98 -0.53
CA ARG A 59 -9.71 -13.83 -1.77
C ARG A 59 -8.77 -15.00 -2.02
N ASP A 60 -7.98 -15.36 -0.99
CA ASP A 60 -6.90 -16.33 -1.12
C ASP A 60 -7.28 -17.73 -0.65
N LYS A 61 -8.49 -17.89 -0.10
CA LYS A 61 -9.01 -19.17 0.39
C LYS A 61 -8.09 -19.80 1.43
N ILE A 62 -7.56 -19.00 2.34
CA ILE A 62 -6.69 -19.43 3.44
C ILE A 62 -7.46 -19.48 4.75
N SER A 63 -6.85 -20.10 5.76
CA SER A 63 -7.45 -20.18 7.10
C SER A 63 -7.33 -18.84 7.84
N GLU A 64 -8.13 -18.67 8.89
CA GLU A 64 -8.07 -17.50 9.76
C GLU A 64 -6.68 -17.33 10.37
N LYS A 65 -6.06 -18.42 10.80
CA LYS A 65 -4.71 -18.43 11.37
C LYS A 65 -3.68 -17.91 10.36
N GLU A 66 -3.73 -18.42 9.14
CA GLU A 66 -2.84 -17.99 8.08
C GLU A 66 -3.03 -16.50 7.73
N ALA A 67 -4.27 -16.03 7.73
CA ALA A 67 -4.57 -14.62 7.46
C ALA A 67 -3.96 -13.73 8.54
N TYR A 68 -4.11 -14.06 9.81
CA TYR A 68 -3.50 -13.31 10.91
C TYR A 68 -1.97 -13.32 10.85
N GLU A 69 -1.38 -14.44 10.49
CA GLU A 69 0.08 -14.54 10.35
C GLU A 69 0.58 -13.58 9.26
N LEU A 70 -0.11 -13.51 8.13
CA LEU A 70 0.26 -12.59 7.05
C LEU A 70 0.11 -11.13 7.47
N ILE A 71 -0.96 -10.79 8.16
CA ILE A 71 -1.20 -9.41 8.62
C ILE A 71 -0.14 -9.01 9.65
N ASN A 72 0.17 -9.89 10.60
CA ASN A 72 1.12 -9.60 11.66
C ASN A 72 2.58 -9.58 11.19
N PHE A 73 2.87 -10.17 10.05
CA PHE A 73 4.20 -10.12 9.45
C PHE A 73 4.56 -8.73 8.94
N GLN A 74 3.57 -7.93 8.60
CA GLN A 74 3.78 -6.57 8.12
C GLN A 74 4.01 -5.61 9.29
N LEU A 75 4.63 -4.47 9.01
CA LEU A 75 4.71 -3.38 9.97
C LEU A 75 3.31 -2.92 10.37
N SER A 76 3.14 -2.50 11.62
CA SER A 76 1.85 -2.05 12.12
C SER A 76 1.39 -0.78 11.40
N PHE A 77 0.08 -0.55 11.39
CA PHE A 77 -0.49 0.66 10.83
C PHE A 77 0.08 1.92 11.48
N GLU A 78 0.24 1.91 12.80
CA GLU A 78 0.76 3.06 13.53
C GLU A 78 2.21 3.40 13.14
N GLU A 79 3.03 2.41 12.86
CA GLU A 79 4.39 2.64 12.38
C GLU A 79 4.40 3.22 10.98
N LYS A 80 3.56 2.70 10.08
CA LYS A 80 3.45 3.17 8.70
C LYS A 80 2.85 4.59 8.64
N ARG A 81 1.92 4.89 9.53
CA ARG A 81 1.26 6.20 9.59
C ARG A 81 2.25 7.34 9.78
N LYS A 82 3.28 7.12 10.58
CA LYS A 82 4.30 8.15 10.89
C LYS A 82 5.04 8.63 9.65
N PHE A 83 5.14 7.78 8.64
CA PHE A 83 5.89 8.07 7.42
C PHE A 83 5.00 8.26 6.20
N SER A 84 3.70 8.37 6.40
CA SER A 84 2.74 8.52 5.32
C SER A 84 2.15 9.92 5.30
N ASP A 85 1.95 10.46 4.11
CA ASP A 85 1.46 11.83 3.93
C ASP A 85 -0.07 11.91 3.99
N ILE A 86 -0.74 10.91 3.45
CA ILE A 86 -2.20 10.88 3.37
C ILE A 86 -2.69 9.50 3.77
N ILE A 87 -3.82 9.45 4.48
CA ILE A 87 -4.46 8.22 4.90
C ILE A 87 -5.81 8.08 4.21
N LEU A 88 -5.99 6.96 3.50
CA LEU A 88 -7.25 6.61 2.84
C LEU A 88 -7.96 5.56 3.66
N ASP A 89 -9.22 5.81 4.03
CA ASP A 89 -10.00 4.89 4.83
C ASP A 89 -10.78 3.92 3.94
N ASN A 90 -10.40 2.65 3.96
CA ASN A 90 -11.05 1.57 3.23
C ASN A 90 -11.75 0.60 4.19
N SER A 91 -12.29 1.12 5.29
CA SER A 91 -12.93 0.29 6.33
C SER A 91 -14.33 -0.14 5.98
N ASP A 92 -15.12 0.73 5.37
CA ASP A 92 -16.56 0.52 5.17
C ASP A 92 -16.95 0.51 3.70
N ASP A 93 -17.00 1.67 3.07
CA ASP A 93 -17.52 1.87 1.72
C ASP A 93 -16.37 2.15 0.76
N GLN A 94 -16.30 1.35 -0.31
CA GLN A 94 -15.31 1.53 -1.36
C GLN A 94 -15.39 2.91 -2.02
N ASN A 95 -16.56 3.50 -2.08
CA ASN A 95 -16.75 4.80 -2.71
C ASN A 95 -16.12 5.94 -1.92
N LYS A 96 -15.97 5.77 -0.62
CA LYS A 96 -15.43 6.79 0.26
C LYS A 96 -13.98 7.13 -0.06
N TRP A 97 -13.15 6.12 -0.22
CA TRP A 97 -11.75 6.35 -0.56
C TRP A 97 -11.55 6.80 -2.01
N ILE A 98 -12.42 6.34 -2.91
CA ILE A 98 -12.41 6.78 -4.32
C ILE A 98 -12.69 8.28 -4.40
N ASN A 99 -13.68 8.77 -3.66
CA ASN A 99 -14.00 10.18 -3.62
C ASN A 99 -12.87 11.01 -3.03
N THR A 100 -12.21 10.50 -1.99
CA THR A 100 -11.05 11.16 -1.41
C THR A 100 -9.92 11.30 -2.44
N ILE A 101 -9.65 10.27 -3.22
CA ILE A 101 -8.64 10.32 -4.27
C ILE A 101 -8.99 11.39 -5.30
N LYS A 102 -10.24 11.46 -5.73
CA LYS A 102 -10.70 12.45 -6.70
C LYS A 102 -10.52 13.87 -6.21
N GLU A 103 -10.76 14.11 -4.93
CA GLU A 103 -10.58 15.43 -4.32
C GLU A 103 -9.11 15.84 -4.26
N LEU A 104 -8.19 14.88 -4.05
CA LEU A 104 -6.77 15.14 -3.88
C LEU A 104 -6.01 15.23 -5.21
N LEU A 105 -6.52 14.64 -6.25
CA LEU A 105 -5.92 14.71 -7.59
C LEU A 105 -6.52 15.84 -8.40
#